data_7bc5ef0dfd7fbdbc6364e42de3d46fca
#
_entry.id   7bc5ef0dfd7fbdbc6364e42de3d46fca
#
_cell.length_a   1.000
_cell.length_b   1.000
_cell.length_c   1.000
_cell.angle_alpha   90.00
_cell.angle_beta   90.00
_cell.angle_gamma   90.00
#
_symmetry.space_group_name_H-M   'P 1'
#
loop_
_entity.id
_entity.type
_entity.pdbx_description
1 polymer ?
#
loop_
_entity_poly.entity_id
_entity_poly.type
_entity_poly.pdbx_seq_one_letter_code
_entity_poly.pdbx_strand_id
1 'polypeptide(L)'
;LPEDSISRSDLAGLSDQAIKDELYQRALKVYDSQVAKLRDEDAVKEFQKVLILRVVDNKWTDHIDALDQLRNAVGLRGYAQNNPVVEYQAEGFRMFNDMIGSIEFDVTRLMMKAQIHEQERPQMEHNISTTATRNIAAQQTHLPEDVDLSQIGRNDQCPCGSGKKFKNCHGKRQ
;
A
#
# COMPACT_ATOMS: atom_id res chain seq x y z
N LEU A 1 -1.52 20.64 13.19
CA LEU A 1 -2.18 21.37 14.26
C LEU A 1 -3.41 22.05 13.67
N PRO A 2 -4.54 22.16 14.39
CA PRO A 2 -5.68 22.97 13.97
C PRO A 2 -5.25 24.42 13.76
N GLU A 3 -5.84 25.11 12.77
CA GLU A 3 -5.41 26.46 12.34
C GLU A 3 -5.39 27.48 13.49
N ASP A 4 -6.25 27.29 14.53
CA ASP A 4 -6.37 28.20 15.68
C ASP A 4 -5.65 27.72 16.95
N SER A 5 -4.83 26.66 16.86
CA SER A 5 -4.22 26.05 18.06
C SER A 5 -3.02 26.83 18.63
N ILE A 6 -2.51 27.83 17.90
CA ILE A 6 -1.33 28.61 18.29
C ILE A 6 -1.60 30.07 17.95
N SER A 7 -1.64 30.88 19.00
CA SER A 7 -1.69 32.36 18.82
C SER A 7 -0.27 32.93 18.74
N ARG A 8 -0.12 34.01 17.99
CA ARG A 8 1.14 34.76 17.95
C ARG A 8 1.56 35.26 19.33
N SER A 9 0.60 35.51 20.22
CA SER A 9 0.83 35.90 21.60
C SER A 9 1.45 34.79 22.45
N ASP A 10 1.17 33.52 22.15
CA ASP A 10 1.70 32.37 22.88
C ASP A 10 3.21 32.15 22.61
N LEU A 11 3.68 32.65 21.49
CA LEU A 11 5.08 32.52 21.07
C LEU A 11 5.89 33.78 21.31
N ALA A 12 5.24 34.89 21.69
CA ALA A 12 5.90 36.17 21.89
C ALA A 12 6.85 36.11 23.10
N GLY A 13 8.12 36.46 22.88
CA GLY A 13 9.13 36.51 23.95
C GLY A 13 9.80 35.18 24.26
N LEU A 14 9.46 34.09 23.56
CA LEU A 14 10.15 32.81 23.70
C LEU A 14 11.41 32.77 22.82
N SER A 15 12.44 32.04 23.27
CA SER A 15 13.58 31.69 22.43
C SER A 15 13.19 30.69 21.35
N ASP A 16 13.98 30.60 20.25
CA ASP A 16 13.74 29.64 19.17
C ASP A 16 13.64 28.19 19.66
N GLN A 17 14.45 27.83 20.67
CA GLN A 17 14.40 26.48 21.24
C GLN A 17 13.12 26.28 22.05
N ALA A 18 12.69 27.25 22.84
CA ALA A 18 11.44 27.15 23.61
C ALA A 18 10.22 27.08 22.68
N ILE A 19 10.24 27.78 21.55
CA ILE A 19 9.19 27.67 20.51
C ILE A 19 9.14 26.25 19.94
N LYS A 20 10.30 25.67 19.59
CA LYS A 20 10.36 24.29 19.09
C LYS A 20 9.81 23.28 20.10
N ASP A 21 10.21 23.42 21.36
CA ASP A 21 9.78 22.51 22.42
C ASP A 21 8.26 22.63 22.67
N GLU A 22 7.71 23.84 22.67
CA GLU A 22 6.28 24.08 22.80
C GLU A 22 5.49 23.48 21.64
N LEU A 23 5.96 23.69 20.38
CA LEU A 23 5.34 23.11 19.19
C LEU A 23 5.38 21.58 19.21
N TYR A 24 6.49 21.01 19.63
CA TYR A 24 6.66 19.57 19.77
C TYR A 24 5.68 18.99 20.78
N GLN A 25 5.57 19.60 21.96
CA GLN A 25 4.63 19.13 23.01
C GLN A 25 3.16 19.22 22.55
N ARG A 26 2.79 20.29 21.83
CA ARG A 26 1.44 20.40 21.25
C ARG A 26 1.21 19.34 20.17
N ALA A 27 2.20 19.07 19.31
CA ALA A 27 2.09 18.02 18.30
C ALA A 27 1.91 16.63 18.94
N LEU A 28 2.66 16.32 20.02
CA LEU A 28 2.48 15.08 20.77
C LEU A 28 1.06 14.94 21.32
N LYS A 29 0.52 16.00 21.95
CA LYS A 29 -0.86 15.97 22.47
C LYS A 29 -1.89 15.69 21.36
N VAL A 30 -1.72 16.28 20.18
CA VAL A 30 -2.60 16.00 19.03
C VAL A 30 -2.47 14.54 18.61
N TYR A 31 -1.26 14.02 18.50
CA TYR A 31 -1.01 12.62 18.16
C TYR A 31 -1.63 11.67 19.20
N ASP A 32 -1.38 11.90 20.49
CA ASP A 32 -1.94 11.08 21.57
C ASP A 32 -3.47 11.09 21.55
N SER A 33 -4.10 12.24 21.26
CA SER A 33 -5.55 12.35 21.12
C SER A 33 -6.11 11.57 19.92
N GLN A 34 -5.32 11.40 18.85
CA GLN A 34 -5.70 10.57 17.70
C GLN A 34 -5.56 9.09 18.03
N VAL A 35 -4.43 8.71 18.64
CA VAL A 35 -4.15 7.32 19.04
C VAL A 35 -5.16 6.82 20.07
N ALA A 36 -5.57 7.67 21.01
CA ALA A 36 -6.59 7.34 22.02
C ALA A 36 -7.97 6.97 21.43
N LYS A 37 -8.23 7.31 20.16
CA LYS A 37 -9.45 6.89 19.46
C LYS A 37 -9.38 5.46 18.90
N LEU A 38 -8.20 4.86 18.89
CA LEU A 38 -8.00 3.48 18.49
C LEU A 38 -8.26 2.56 19.69
N ARG A 39 -8.88 1.39 19.43
CA ARG A 39 -9.37 0.47 20.46
C ARG A 39 -8.27 -0.21 21.25
N ASP A 40 -7.15 -0.50 20.57
CA ASP A 40 -6.05 -1.29 21.13
C ASP A 40 -4.71 -0.92 20.50
N GLU A 41 -3.62 -1.41 21.08
CA GLU A 41 -2.25 -1.18 20.62
C GLU A 41 -1.98 -1.77 19.24
N ASP A 42 -2.62 -2.87 18.89
CA ASP A 42 -2.44 -3.52 17.59
C ASP A 42 -3.10 -2.69 16.47
N ALA A 43 -4.24 -2.07 16.74
CA ALA A 43 -4.87 -1.11 15.84
C ALA A 43 -3.99 0.13 15.61
N VAL A 44 -3.30 0.61 16.65
CA VAL A 44 -2.32 1.71 16.53
C VAL A 44 -1.16 1.31 15.63
N LYS A 45 -0.57 0.15 15.86
CA LYS A 45 0.55 -0.37 15.05
C LYS A 45 0.15 -0.56 13.59
N GLU A 46 -1.04 -1.10 13.34
CA GLU A 46 -1.54 -1.30 11.97
C GLU A 46 -1.80 0.04 11.27
N PHE A 47 -2.38 1.01 11.95
CA PHE A 47 -2.56 2.36 11.44
C PHE A 47 -1.22 3.00 11.04
N GLN A 48 -0.22 2.97 11.95
CA GLN A 48 1.11 3.51 11.69
C GLN A 48 1.77 2.81 10.50
N LYS A 49 1.73 1.49 10.47
CA LYS A 49 2.31 0.65 9.42
C LYS A 49 1.72 0.97 8.04
N VAL A 50 0.39 0.99 7.92
CA VAL A 50 -0.30 1.28 6.66
C VAL A 50 0.06 2.68 6.15
N LEU A 51 0.08 3.67 7.06
CA LEU A 51 0.42 5.04 6.71
C LEU A 51 1.86 5.18 6.23
N ILE A 52 2.81 4.61 7.00
CA ILE A 52 4.24 4.67 6.66
C ILE A 52 4.52 3.96 5.34
N LEU A 53 4.01 2.73 5.16
CA LEU A 53 4.22 1.96 3.93
C LEU A 53 3.68 2.72 2.72
N ARG A 54 2.50 3.30 2.82
CA ARG A 54 1.92 4.08 1.71
C ARG A 54 2.79 5.27 1.30
N VAL A 55 3.34 5.99 2.27
CA VAL A 55 4.21 7.14 1.98
C VAL A 55 5.52 6.66 1.36
N VAL A 56 6.15 5.64 1.95
CA VAL A 56 7.42 5.08 1.46
C VAL A 56 7.27 4.58 0.03
N ASP A 57 6.22 3.78 -0.27
CA ASP A 57 6.00 3.23 -1.60
C ASP A 57 5.87 4.32 -2.67
N ASN A 58 5.10 5.37 -2.39
CA ASN A 58 4.95 6.49 -3.32
C ASN A 58 6.29 7.22 -3.55
N LYS A 59 6.99 7.60 -2.47
CA LYS A 59 8.27 8.33 -2.58
C LYS A 59 9.37 7.50 -3.21
N TRP A 60 9.38 6.20 -2.94
CA TRP A 60 10.34 5.28 -3.54
C TRP A 60 10.12 5.15 -5.05
N THR A 61 8.88 5.01 -5.49
CA THR A 61 8.54 4.94 -6.92
C THR A 61 8.99 6.22 -7.64
N ASP A 62 8.63 7.40 -7.11
CA ASP A 62 9.05 8.69 -7.66
C ASP A 62 10.58 8.81 -7.72
N HIS A 63 11.27 8.31 -6.69
CA HIS A 63 12.74 8.34 -6.61
C HIS A 63 13.40 7.46 -7.67
N ILE A 64 12.88 6.26 -7.91
CA ILE A 64 13.40 5.38 -8.97
C ILE A 64 13.26 6.04 -10.35
N ASP A 65 12.11 6.63 -10.65
CA ASP A 65 11.88 7.37 -11.89
C ASP A 65 12.85 8.56 -12.03
N ALA A 66 13.08 9.30 -10.94
CA ALA A 66 14.02 10.41 -10.92
C ALA A 66 15.48 9.97 -11.12
N LEU A 67 15.89 8.83 -10.55
CA LEU A 67 17.22 8.24 -10.78
C LEU A 67 17.42 7.80 -12.23
N ASP A 68 16.39 7.26 -12.88
CA ASP A 68 16.48 6.92 -14.31
C ASP A 68 16.62 8.16 -15.18
N GLN A 69 15.92 9.25 -14.85
CA GLN A 69 16.10 10.53 -15.54
C GLN A 69 17.52 11.10 -15.30
N LEU A 70 18.02 11.04 -14.07
CA LEU A 70 19.39 11.45 -13.75
C LEU A 70 20.41 10.66 -14.55
N ARG A 71 20.29 9.33 -14.64
CA ARG A 71 21.19 8.48 -15.40
C ARG A 71 21.27 8.90 -16.88
N ASN A 72 20.14 9.21 -17.48
CA ASN A 72 20.08 9.69 -18.86
C ASN A 72 20.69 11.09 -19.01
N ALA A 73 20.44 11.99 -18.06
CA ALA A 73 20.97 13.36 -18.09
C ALA A 73 22.49 13.42 -17.90
N VAL A 74 23.04 12.62 -16.98
CA VAL A 74 24.49 12.58 -16.72
C VAL A 74 25.23 11.99 -17.91
N GLY A 75 24.66 11.03 -18.64
CA GLY A 75 25.24 10.50 -19.89
C GLY A 75 25.45 11.58 -20.95
N LEU A 76 24.55 12.54 -21.05
CA LEU A 76 24.68 13.69 -21.97
C LEU A 76 25.70 14.72 -21.51
N ARG A 77 25.93 14.89 -20.19
CA ARG A 77 26.91 15.81 -19.61
C ARG A 77 28.35 15.32 -19.71
N GLY A 78 28.56 14.03 -19.99
CA GLY A 78 29.90 13.42 -20.15
C GLY A 78 30.81 14.09 -21.19
N TYR A 79 30.27 14.96 -22.06
CA TYR A 79 31.04 15.81 -22.97
C TYR A 79 31.76 16.99 -22.26
N ALA A 80 31.45 17.30 -21.00
CA ALA A 80 31.93 18.49 -20.29
C ALA A 80 33.09 18.23 -19.31
N GLN A 81 33.96 17.25 -19.59
CA GLN A 81 35.18 16.91 -18.81
C GLN A 81 34.97 16.43 -17.36
N ASN A 82 33.74 16.29 -16.89
CA ASN A 82 33.45 15.73 -15.57
C ASN A 82 33.27 14.22 -15.67
N ASN A 83 33.68 13.51 -14.63
CA ASN A 83 33.45 12.06 -14.57
C ASN A 83 31.95 11.78 -14.31
N PRO A 84 31.20 11.23 -15.29
CA PRO A 84 29.76 11.01 -15.16
C PRO A 84 29.37 10.14 -13.97
N VAL A 85 30.23 9.19 -13.59
CA VAL A 85 29.97 8.29 -12.47
C VAL A 85 29.99 9.05 -11.15
N VAL A 86 30.94 9.96 -10.97
CA VAL A 86 31.04 10.78 -9.75
C VAL A 86 29.86 11.73 -9.63
N GLU A 87 29.46 12.37 -10.76
CA GLU A 87 28.26 13.23 -10.78
C GLU A 87 27.00 12.44 -10.44
N TYR A 88 26.82 11.25 -11.05
CA TYR A 88 25.67 10.39 -10.75
C TYR A 88 25.61 10.01 -9.27
N GLN A 89 26.75 9.61 -8.69
CA GLN A 89 26.80 9.22 -7.28
C GLN A 89 26.47 10.40 -6.35
N ALA A 90 27.06 11.58 -6.60
CA ALA A 90 26.85 12.76 -5.77
C ALA A 90 25.40 13.24 -5.83
N GLU A 91 24.83 13.35 -7.04
CA GLU A 91 23.46 13.80 -7.25
C GLU A 91 22.45 12.75 -6.76
N GLY A 92 22.68 11.47 -7.02
CA GLY A 92 21.83 10.38 -6.54
C GLY A 92 21.80 10.32 -5.00
N PHE A 93 22.93 10.54 -4.33
CA PHE A 93 22.98 10.63 -2.88
C PHE A 93 22.19 11.83 -2.34
N ARG A 94 22.29 12.99 -2.99
CA ARG A 94 21.49 14.17 -2.63
C ARG A 94 20.01 13.89 -2.77
N MET A 95 19.58 13.36 -3.93
CA MET A 95 18.19 13.00 -4.19
C MET A 95 17.65 11.98 -3.18
N PHE A 96 18.48 11.02 -2.78
CA PHE A 96 18.09 10.04 -1.75
C PHE A 96 17.83 10.70 -0.39
N ASN A 97 18.73 11.62 0.04
CA ASN A 97 18.54 12.35 1.29
C ASN A 97 17.28 13.25 1.25
N ASP A 98 17.03 13.91 0.12
CA ASP A 98 15.82 14.71 -0.10
C ASP A 98 14.55 13.84 -0.03
N MET A 99 14.60 12.63 -0.59
CA MET A 99 13.50 11.64 -0.48
C MET A 99 13.26 11.26 0.98
N ILE A 100 14.31 10.93 1.75
CA ILE A 100 14.16 10.58 3.17
C ILE A 100 13.51 11.72 3.95
N GLY A 101 14.00 12.96 3.80
CA GLY A 101 13.38 14.12 4.44
C GLY A 101 11.93 14.35 4.03
N SER A 102 11.60 14.08 2.77
CA SER A 102 10.21 14.13 2.26
C SER A 102 9.32 13.05 2.87
N ILE A 103 9.84 11.83 3.09
CA ILE A 103 9.13 10.73 3.77
C ILE A 103 8.82 11.15 5.23
N GLU A 104 9.83 11.61 5.96
CA GLU A 104 9.66 12.06 7.35
C GLU A 104 8.61 13.16 7.48
N PHE A 105 8.66 14.16 6.59
CA PHE A 105 7.69 15.24 6.55
C PHE A 105 6.27 14.75 6.25
N ASP A 106 6.10 13.93 5.20
CA ASP A 106 4.77 13.46 4.78
C ASP A 106 4.17 12.47 5.79
N VAL A 107 4.97 11.58 6.39
CA VAL A 107 4.52 10.70 7.47
C VAL A 107 4.03 11.52 8.66
N THR A 108 4.82 12.49 9.13
CA THR A 108 4.43 13.37 10.24
C THR A 108 3.16 14.14 9.92
N ARG A 109 3.10 14.75 8.73
CA ARG A 109 1.93 15.51 8.28
C ARG A 109 0.66 14.66 8.23
N LEU A 110 0.76 13.45 7.68
CA LEU A 110 -0.39 12.56 7.57
C LEU A 110 -0.83 12.01 8.92
N MET A 111 0.11 11.67 9.82
CA MET A 111 -0.22 11.27 11.19
C MET A 111 -0.98 12.37 11.94
N MET A 112 -0.57 13.64 11.77
CA MET A 112 -1.24 14.76 12.43
C MET A 112 -2.60 15.12 11.82
N LYS A 113 -2.79 14.85 10.52
CA LYS A 113 -4.05 15.17 9.80
C LYS A 113 -5.04 14.01 9.76
N ALA A 114 -4.62 12.80 10.07
CA ALA A 114 -5.48 11.63 10.00
C ALA A 114 -6.67 11.82 10.95
N GLN A 115 -7.86 11.79 10.39
CA GLN A 115 -9.09 11.71 11.15
C GLN A 115 -9.46 10.24 11.31
N ILE A 116 -9.19 9.71 12.48
CA ILE A 116 -9.58 8.36 12.84
C ILE A 116 -11.07 8.39 13.14
N HIS A 117 -11.87 7.92 12.20
CA HIS A 117 -13.29 7.66 12.43
C HIS A 117 -13.39 6.22 12.94
N GLU A 118 -14.04 6.04 14.04
CA GLU A 118 -14.45 4.72 14.51
C GLU A 118 -15.54 4.19 13.57
N GLN A 119 -15.14 3.69 12.41
CA GLN A 119 -16.03 2.86 11.65
C GLN A 119 -16.12 1.55 12.43
N GLU A 120 -17.31 1.27 12.97
CA GLU A 120 -17.70 -0.11 13.22
C GLU A 120 -17.35 -0.84 11.92
N ARG A 121 -16.33 -1.70 11.97
CA ARG A 121 -16.16 -2.68 10.88
C ARG A 121 -17.51 -3.36 10.80
N PRO A 122 -18.23 -3.27 9.66
CA PRO A 122 -19.29 -4.24 9.44
C PRO A 122 -18.56 -5.55 9.69
N GLN A 123 -19.09 -6.35 10.61
CA GLN A 123 -18.65 -7.72 10.80
C GLN A 123 -18.78 -8.36 9.43
N MET A 124 -17.71 -8.29 8.64
CA MET A 124 -17.48 -9.21 7.57
C MET A 124 -17.21 -10.53 8.30
N GLU A 125 -18.34 -11.08 8.81
CA GLU A 125 -18.39 -12.48 9.10
C GLU A 125 -17.71 -13.19 7.96
N HIS A 126 -16.84 -14.11 8.31
CA HIS A 126 -16.16 -15.08 7.49
C HIS A 126 -17.06 -15.81 6.48
N ASN A 127 -17.80 -15.08 5.65
CA ASN A 127 -18.65 -15.64 4.59
C ASN A 127 -17.90 -15.82 3.26
N ILE A 128 -16.60 -15.47 3.19
CA ILE A 128 -15.82 -15.69 1.97
C ILE A 128 -15.46 -17.16 1.80
N SER A 129 -15.45 -17.94 2.89
CA SER A 129 -15.06 -19.35 2.85
C SER A 129 -16.17 -20.33 2.43
N THR A 130 -17.45 -19.95 2.58
CA THR A 130 -18.54 -20.90 2.34
C THR A 130 -19.22 -20.78 0.98
N THR A 131 -19.17 -19.59 0.35
CA THR A 131 -19.87 -19.43 -0.94
C THR A 131 -19.01 -19.93 -2.11
N ALA A 132 -17.68 -19.72 -2.06
CA ALA A 132 -16.78 -20.28 -3.09
C ALA A 132 -16.67 -21.80 -2.97
N THR A 133 -16.64 -22.34 -1.75
CA THR A 133 -16.58 -23.80 -1.52
C THR A 133 -17.93 -24.47 -1.79
N ARG A 134 -19.06 -23.82 -1.51
CA ARG A 134 -20.38 -24.33 -1.87
C ARG A 134 -20.63 -24.38 -3.38
N ASN A 135 -20.12 -23.37 -4.12
CA ASN A 135 -20.24 -23.36 -5.58
C ASN A 135 -19.32 -24.39 -6.26
N ILE A 136 -18.24 -24.83 -5.59
CA ILE A 136 -17.35 -25.89 -6.09
C ILE A 136 -17.92 -27.28 -5.71
N ALA A 137 -18.57 -27.43 -4.55
CA ALA A 137 -19.16 -28.66 -4.10
C ALA A 137 -20.54 -28.96 -4.76
N ALA A 138 -21.27 -27.91 -5.19
CA ALA A 138 -22.57 -28.07 -5.87
C ALA A 138 -22.44 -28.37 -7.37
N GLN A 139 -21.25 -28.36 -7.94
CA GLN A 139 -20.96 -28.77 -9.32
C GLN A 139 -20.29 -30.16 -9.38
N GLN A 140 -20.69 -31.08 -8.55
CA GLN A 140 -20.60 -32.50 -8.91
C GLN A 140 -21.71 -32.75 -9.93
N THR A 141 -21.49 -32.33 -11.16
CA THR A 141 -22.34 -32.55 -12.29
C THR A 141 -22.31 -34.07 -12.59
N HIS A 142 -23.38 -34.72 -12.26
CA HIS A 142 -23.57 -36.12 -12.56
C HIS A 142 -23.54 -36.29 -14.09
N LEU A 143 -22.77 -37.25 -14.61
CA LEU A 143 -22.89 -37.64 -16.00
C LEU A 143 -24.29 -38.23 -16.19
N PRO A 144 -25.04 -37.84 -17.25
CA PRO A 144 -26.27 -38.53 -17.59
C PRO A 144 -25.95 -40.02 -17.88
N GLU A 145 -26.73 -40.94 -17.36
CA GLU A 145 -26.49 -42.38 -17.48
C GLU A 145 -26.58 -42.92 -18.92
N ASP A 146 -27.17 -42.13 -19.84
CA ASP A 146 -27.41 -42.53 -21.22
C ASP A 146 -26.36 -41.97 -22.22
N VAL A 147 -25.23 -41.41 -21.77
CA VAL A 147 -24.22 -40.82 -22.66
C VAL A 147 -23.12 -41.81 -22.98
N ASP A 148 -23.03 -42.22 -24.24
CA ASP A 148 -21.93 -43.04 -24.72
C ASP A 148 -20.62 -42.22 -24.79
N LEU A 149 -19.77 -42.44 -23.80
CA LEU A 149 -18.48 -41.72 -23.64
C LEU A 149 -17.48 -42.05 -24.74
N SER A 150 -17.70 -43.12 -25.52
CA SER A 150 -16.81 -43.53 -26.60
C SER A 150 -16.87 -42.60 -27.84
N GLN A 151 -17.98 -41.86 -27.97
CA GLN A 151 -18.22 -40.94 -29.07
C GLN A 151 -17.80 -39.50 -28.79
N ILE A 152 -17.32 -39.20 -27.57
CA ILE A 152 -16.95 -37.86 -27.17
C ILE A 152 -15.47 -37.63 -27.40
N GLY A 153 -15.15 -36.66 -28.25
CA GLY A 153 -13.79 -36.25 -28.54
C GLY A 153 -13.10 -35.61 -27.29
N ARG A 154 -11.82 -35.86 -27.14
CA ARG A 154 -11.04 -35.37 -26.00
C ARG A 154 -11.12 -33.84 -25.77
N ASN A 155 -11.37 -33.07 -26.84
CA ASN A 155 -11.48 -31.62 -26.81
C ASN A 155 -12.93 -31.11 -26.80
N ASP A 156 -13.93 -31.97 -26.88
CA ASP A 156 -15.35 -31.59 -26.88
C ASP A 156 -15.79 -31.12 -25.48
N GLN A 157 -16.92 -30.43 -25.43
CA GLN A 157 -17.50 -30.02 -24.15
C GLN A 157 -17.98 -31.24 -23.36
N CYS A 158 -17.66 -31.25 -22.07
CA CYS A 158 -18.09 -32.36 -21.22
C CYS A 158 -19.63 -32.39 -21.09
N PRO A 159 -20.31 -33.56 -21.35
CA PRO A 159 -21.76 -33.66 -21.28
C PRO A 159 -22.37 -33.48 -19.89
N CYS A 160 -21.52 -33.40 -18.86
CA CYS A 160 -21.96 -33.08 -17.49
C CYS A 160 -22.42 -31.63 -17.30
N GLY A 161 -22.38 -30.77 -18.31
CA GLY A 161 -22.80 -29.35 -18.22
C GLY A 161 -21.86 -28.41 -17.51
N SER A 162 -20.64 -28.86 -17.13
CA SER A 162 -19.66 -28.05 -16.43
C SER A 162 -18.98 -26.96 -17.28
N GLY A 163 -19.24 -26.90 -18.59
CA GLY A 163 -18.60 -26.00 -19.54
C GLY A 163 -17.09 -26.27 -19.79
N LYS A 164 -16.53 -27.31 -19.16
CA LYS A 164 -15.13 -27.73 -19.35
C LYS A 164 -15.01 -28.73 -20.47
N LYS A 165 -13.82 -28.75 -21.15
CA LYS A 165 -13.51 -29.79 -22.13
C LYS A 165 -13.43 -31.15 -21.47
N PHE A 166 -13.87 -32.22 -22.17
CA PHE A 166 -13.94 -33.58 -21.64
C PHE A 166 -12.63 -34.04 -21.00
N LYS A 167 -11.47 -33.79 -21.62
CA LYS A 167 -10.13 -34.08 -21.08
C LYS A 167 -9.82 -33.43 -19.74
N ASN A 168 -10.47 -32.28 -19.42
CA ASN A 168 -10.25 -31.52 -18.18
C ASN A 168 -11.33 -31.78 -17.13
N CYS A 169 -12.30 -32.67 -17.43
CA CYS A 169 -13.43 -33.03 -16.56
C CYS A 169 -13.47 -34.55 -16.37
N HIS A 170 -14.42 -35.23 -16.97
CA HIS A 170 -14.64 -36.68 -16.80
C HIS A 170 -13.67 -37.55 -17.62
N GLY A 171 -13.00 -36.99 -18.64
CA GLY A 171 -11.93 -37.64 -19.42
C GLY A 171 -10.53 -37.64 -18.79
N LYS A 172 -10.37 -37.23 -17.53
CA LYS A 172 -9.08 -37.17 -16.83
C LYS A 172 -8.50 -38.55 -16.45
N ARG A 173 -9.24 -39.63 -16.59
CA ARG A 173 -8.88 -40.97 -16.09
C ARG A 173 -8.57 -42.01 -17.20
N GLN A 174 -8.15 -41.53 -18.38
CA GLN A 174 -7.57 -42.44 -19.37
C GLN A 174 -6.17 -42.00 -19.76
#